data_00dbb3f5424943a120627e4233d8152e
#
_entry.id   00dbb3f5424943a120627e4233d8152e
#
_cell.length_a   1.000
_cell.length_b   1.000
_cell.length_c   1.000
_cell.angle_alpha   90.00
_cell.angle_beta   90.00
_cell.angle_gamma   90.00
#
_symmetry.space_group_name_H-M   'P 1'
#
loop_
_entity.id
_entity.type
_entity.pdbx_description
1 polymer ?
#
loop_
_entity_poly.entity_id
_entity_poly.type
_entity_poly.pdbx_seq_one_letter_code
_entity_poly.pdbx_strand_id
1 'polypeptide(L)'
;MKSLAKPLQTDRLQLDALSLADAPALFELFHDPDAMPCWHTLAHQTVEETRSALEGMLGVSHACWWAVRLATTQETIGFMGFLGFGTIPGFGYAIHPAHRSQGYATEAARAALDYGFRQLDHDRVELWIHEGNTASRRLAQSLGFERRGCFRQVYPRERQSRETLVYGSTRAQWLVGDVTADSRATVGEDSRPQFYGVEPILEVADVAAAIDFYRGQLGFTVEYVFGDPISHAGLFWGEWSTQGLRLQLSQRSSTSSSASGALYLIVAPGLDTLYAEYQRKNVPIAEALATQPWGRREFSVRDRDGYLLRFGEPI
;
A
#
# COMPACT_ATOMS: atom_id res chain seq x y z
N MET A 1 0.62 -8.99 -19.37
CA MET A 1 -0.74 -8.44 -19.09
C MET A 1 -0.92 -7.15 -19.89
N LYS A 2 -2.12 -6.87 -20.45
CA LYS A 2 -2.37 -5.56 -21.07
C LYS A 2 -2.53 -4.51 -19.96
N SER A 3 -1.80 -3.38 -20.06
CA SER A 3 -1.97 -2.25 -19.16
C SER A 3 -3.42 -1.76 -19.16
N LEU A 4 -3.96 -1.48 -17.98
CA LEU A 4 -5.29 -0.86 -17.84
C LEU A 4 -5.25 0.64 -18.18
N ALA A 5 -4.05 1.25 -18.17
CA ALA A 5 -3.85 2.65 -18.49
C ALA A 5 -4.02 2.88 -20.00
N LYS A 6 -5.09 3.57 -20.39
CA LYS A 6 -5.24 4.11 -21.75
C LYS A 6 -4.59 5.49 -21.80
N PRO A 7 -4.04 5.92 -22.97
CA PRO A 7 -3.50 7.26 -23.11
C PRO A 7 -4.57 8.32 -22.78
N LEU A 8 -4.15 9.34 -22.02
CA LEU A 8 -4.98 10.50 -21.68
C LEU A 8 -4.26 11.75 -22.18
N GLN A 9 -5.01 12.74 -22.61
CA GLN A 9 -4.48 14.03 -23.06
C GLN A 9 -5.20 15.15 -22.32
N THR A 10 -4.41 16.15 -21.92
CA THR A 10 -4.90 17.39 -21.33
C THR A 10 -4.39 18.57 -22.17
N ASP A 11 -4.60 19.79 -21.73
CA ASP A 11 -4.14 20.97 -22.47
C ASP A 11 -2.63 21.04 -22.63
N ARG A 12 -1.87 20.57 -21.62
CA ARG A 12 -0.41 20.68 -21.54
C ARG A 12 0.32 19.36 -21.44
N LEU A 13 -0.41 18.25 -21.16
CA LEU A 13 0.19 16.97 -20.81
C LEU A 13 -0.37 15.84 -21.67
N GLN A 14 0.49 14.85 -21.86
CA GLN A 14 0.15 13.52 -22.35
C GLN A 14 0.49 12.50 -21.27
N LEU A 15 -0.48 11.66 -20.92
CA LEU A 15 -0.32 10.56 -19.97
C LEU A 15 -0.36 9.26 -20.75
N ASP A 16 0.79 8.62 -20.93
CA ASP A 16 0.91 7.33 -21.61
C ASP A 16 1.05 6.21 -20.59
N ALA A 17 0.64 5.00 -20.94
CA ALA A 17 0.85 3.85 -20.07
C ALA A 17 2.31 3.75 -19.65
N LEU A 18 2.57 3.77 -18.34
CA LEU A 18 3.91 3.62 -17.78
C LEU A 18 4.54 2.30 -18.22
N SER A 19 5.81 2.32 -18.56
CA SER A 19 6.55 1.17 -19.04
C SER A 19 7.96 1.12 -18.46
N LEU A 20 8.66 -0.01 -18.59
CA LEU A 20 10.06 -0.14 -18.18
C LEU A 20 11.00 0.74 -19.01
N ALA A 21 10.59 1.20 -20.20
CA ALA A 21 11.35 2.13 -21.01
C ALA A 21 11.42 3.53 -20.39
N ASP A 22 10.53 3.85 -19.46
CA ASP A 22 10.52 5.14 -18.76
C ASP A 22 11.55 5.22 -17.61
N ALA A 23 12.18 4.09 -17.24
CA ALA A 23 13.11 4.04 -16.13
C ALA A 23 14.27 5.06 -16.22
N PRO A 24 14.94 5.27 -17.38
CA PRO A 24 15.99 6.27 -17.47
C PRO A 24 15.50 7.70 -17.21
N ALA A 25 14.34 8.06 -17.74
CA ALA A 25 13.76 9.40 -17.56
C ALA A 25 13.26 9.65 -16.13
N LEU A 26 12.81 8.59 -15.46
CA LEU A 26 12.34 8.68 -14.08
C LEU A 26 13.46 8.48 -13.04
N PHE A 27 14.66 8.04 -13.46
CA PHE A 27 15.77 7.80 -12.55
C PHE A 27 16.14 9.05 -11.75
N GLU A 28 16.22 10.21 -12.38
CA GLU A 28 16.51 11.49 -11.71
C GLU A 28 15.53 11.76 -10.54
N LEU A 29 14.25 11.43 -10.75
CA LEU A 29 13.21 11.59 -9.72
C LEU A 29 13.40 10.61 -8.55
N PHE A 30 13.76 9.35 -8.81
CA PHE A 30 13.98 8.34 -7.79
C PHE A 30 15.34 8.45 -7.11
N HIS A 31 16.36 8.95 -7.81
CA HIS A 31 17.73 9.11 -7.34
C HIS A 31 17.85 10.26 -6.32
N ASP A 32 17.17 11.38 -6.55
CA ASP A 32 17.21 12.53 -5.67
C ASP A 32 16.49 12.25 -4.34
N PRO A 33 17.19 12.22 -3.19
CA PRO A 33 16.59 11.97 -1.90
C PRO A 33 15.56 13.04 -1.49
N ASP A 34 15.72 14.27 -2.02
CA ASP A 34 14.82 15.40 -1.71
C ASP A 34 13.62 15.46 -2.67
N ALA A 35 13.71 14.77 -3.81
CA ALA A 35 12.60 14.72 -4.75
C ALA A 35 11.40 13.94 -4.20
N MET A 36 11.63 12.90 -3.44
CA MET A 36 10.58 12.02 -2.91
C MET A 36 10.75 11.71 -1.41
N PRO A 37 10.85 12.73 -0.54
CA PRO A 37 11.18 12.53 0.87
C PRO A 37 10.12 11.70 1.61
N CYS A 38 8.87 11.73 1.15
CA CYS A 38 7.74 11.01 1.74
C CYS A 38 7.41 9.70 1.00
N TRP A 39 8.33 9.17 0.20
CA TRP A 39 8.14 7.92 -0.53
C TRP A 39 8.59 6.71 0.31
N HIS A 40 8.03 5.53 0.01
CA HIS A 40 8.26 4.31 0.76
C HIS A 40 9.57 3.58 0.40
N THR A 41 10.36 4.11 -0.53
CA THR A 41 11.64 3.54 -0.95
C THR A 41 12.80 4.45 -0.61
N LEU A 42 14.01 3.88 -0.47
CA LEU A 42 15.25 4.65 -0.44
C LEU A 42 15.51 5.29 -1.80
N ALA A 43 16.40 6.30 -1.84
CA ALA A 43 16.85 6.88 -3.10
C ALA A 43 17.60 5.83 -3.93
N HIS A 44 17.25 5.70 -5.20
CA HIS A 44 17.87 4.74 -6.11
C HIS A 44 19.29 5.16 -6.46
N GLN A 45 20.20 4.20 -6.60
CA GLN A 45 21.59 4.45 -6.95
C GLN A 45 21.86 4.20 -8.45
N THR A 46 20.99 3.44 -9.10
CA THR A 46 21.13 3.05 -10.50
C THR A 46 19.79 3.09 -11.24
N VAL A 47 19.86 3.23 -12.57
CA VAL A 47 18.67 3.12 -13.45
C VAL A 47 18.03 1.72 -13.32
N GLU A 48 18.83 0.67 -13.05
CA GLU A 48 18.33 -0.68 -12.88
C GLU A 48 17.47 -0.84 -11.61
N GLU A 49 17.81 -0.15 -10.53
CA GLU A 49 16.94 -0.08 -9.34
C GLU A 49 15.61 0.59 -9.67
N THR A 50 15.65 1.67 -10.45
CA THR A 50 14.40 2.31 -10.93
C THR A 50 13.60 1.36 -11.82
N ARG A 51 14.25 0.63 -12.74
CA ARG A 51 13.60 -0.37 -13.59
C ARG A 51 12.92 -1.46 -12.77
N SER A 52 13.62 -2.00 -11.75
CA SER A 52 13.08 -3.02 -10.85
C SER A 52 11.89 -2.49 -10.04
N ALA A 53 11.96 -1.23 -9.58
CA ALA A 53 10.83 -0.60 -8.89
C ALA A 53 9.60 -0.45 -9.80
N LEU A 54 9.81 -0.01 -11.07
CA LEU A 54 8.73 0.06 -12.05
C LEU A 54 8.17 -1.34 -12.39
N GLU A 55 9.02 -2.35 -12.49
CA GLU A 55 8.58 -3.74 -12.71
C GLU A 55 7.67 -4.21 -11.56
N GLY A 56 8.04 -3.94 -10.31
CA GLY A 56 7.20 -4.19 -9.14
C GLY A 56 5.87 -3.46 -9.23
N MET A 57 5.86 -2.16 -9.56
CA MET A 57 4.64 -1.37 -9.69
C MET A 57 3.73 -1.89 -10.81
N LEU A 58 4.29 -2.27 -11.95
CA LEU A 58 3.55 -2.76 -13.13
C LEU A 58 3.11 -4.21 -12.99
N GLY A 59 3.77 -4.99 -12.15
CA GLY A 59 3.42 -6.38 -11.83
C GLY A 59 2.17 -6.51 -10.94
N VAL A 60 1.76 -5.43 -10.29
CA VAL A 60 0.59 -5.41 -9.40
C VAL A 60 -0.70 -5.61 -10.20
N SER A 61 -1.50 -6.60 -9.81
CA SER A 61 -2.81 -6.82 -10.41
C SER A 61 -3.72 -5.60 -10.20
N HIS A 62 -4.42 -5.19 -11.25
CA HIS A 62 -5.30 -4.01 -11.24
C HIS A 62 -4.60 -2.65 -11.04
N ALA A 63 -3.27 -2.60 -10.97
CA ALA A 63 -2.56 -1.32 -11.02
C ALA A 63 -2.70 -0.66 -12.38
N CYS A 64 -2.80 0.67 -12.37
CA CYS A 64 -2.99 1.47 -13.57
C CYS A 64 -2.11 2.71 -13.48
N TRP A 65 -0.96 2.70 -14.17
CA TRP A 65 0.06 3.72 -14.05
C TRP A 65 0.32 4.42 -15.37
N TRP A 66 0.52 5.73 -15.31
CA TRP A 66 0.88 6.59 -16.43
C TRP A 66 2.24 7.28 -16.20
N ALA A 67 3.04 7.35 -17.24
CA ALA A 67 4.10 8.35 -17.38
C ALA A 67 3.45 9.68 -17.75
N VAL A 68 3.84 10.76 -17.09
CA VAL A 68 3.35 12.12 -17.37
C VAL A 68 4.38 12.83 -18.22
N ARG A 69 3.97 13.26 -19.42
CA ARG A 69 4.83 13.93 -20.40
C ARG A 69 4.31 15.32 -20.72
N LEU A 70 5.23 16.24 -21.00
CA LEU A 70 4.86 17.52 -21.60
C LEU A 70 4.38 17.31 -23.04
N ALA A 71 3.20 17.80 -23.40
CA ALA A 71 2.63 17.63 -24.74
C ALA A 71 3.54 18.25 -25.85
N THR A 72 4.27 19.33 -25.52
CA THR A 72 5.11 20.07 -26.46
C THR A 72 6.45 19.41 -26.75
N THR A 73 7.11 18.84 -25.74
CA THR A 73 8.49 18.32 -25.82
C THR A 73 8.56 16.80 -25.72
N GLN A 74 7.49 16.15 -25.30
CA GLN A 74 7.44 14.73 -24.96
C GLN A 74 8.37 14.33 -23.80
N GLU A 75 8.89 15.32 -23.08
CA GLU A 75 9.70 15.10 -21.88
C GLU A 75 8.87 14.44 -20.78
N THR A 76 9.39 13.34 -20.21
CA THR A 76 8.76 12.68 -19.04
C THR A 76 9.08 13.48 -17.79
N ILE A 77 8.07 14.10 -17.21
CA ILE A 77 8.19 14.95 -16.01
C ILE A 77 7.73 14.28 -14.71
N GLY A 78 7.26 13.04 -14.79
CA GLY A 78 6.80 12.30 -13.62
C GLY A 78 5.94 11.09 -13.97
N PHE A 79 5.29 10.56 -12.95
CA PHE A 79 4.34 9.44 -13.10
C PHE A 79 3.21 9.57 -12.10
N MET A 80 2.11 8.87 -12.37
CA MET A 80 0.96 8.76 -11.46
C MET A 80 0.11 7.54 -11.78
N GLY A 81 -0.71 7.13 -10.82
CA GLY A 81 -1.63 6.03 -11.08
C GLY A 81 -2.31 5.46 -9.85
N PHE A 82 -3.06 4.40 -10.11
CA PHE A 82 -3.75 3.62 -9.10
C PHE A 82 -2.89 2.44 -8.68
N LEU A 83 -2.71 2.27 -7.38
CA LEU A 83 -1.78 1.28 -6.83
C LEU A 83 -2.28 -0.17 -6.96
N GLY A 84 -3.58 -0.39 -7.10
CA GLY A 84 -4.16 -1.73 -7.26
C GLY A 84 -4.19 -2.56 -5.97
N PHE A 85 -3.90 -1.98 -4.81
CA PHE A 85 -3.92 -2.65 -3.52
C PHE A 85 -5.28 -2.52 -2.84
N GLY A 86 -5.71 -3.60 -2.18
CA GLY A 86 -6.89 -3.60 -1.33
C GLY A 86 -8.21 -3.44 -2.08
N THR A 87 -9.29 -3.27 -1.31
CA THR A 87 -10.64 -3.04 -1.82
C THR A 87 -10.88 -1.59 -2.27
N ILE A 88 -10.05 -0.65 -1.80
CA ILE A 88 -10.12 0.77 -2.15
C ILE A 88 -8.82 1.13 -2.88
N PRO A 89 -8.88 1.53 -4.16
CA PRO A 89 -7.70 1.94 -4.89
C PRO A 89 -7.00 3.13 -4.25
N GLY A 90 -5.72 2.96 -3.92
CA GLY A 90 -4.85 4.07 -3.58
C GLY A 90 -4.42 4.82 -4.84
N PHE A 91 -4.24 6.14 -4.77
CA PHE A 91 -3.72 6.95 -5.85
C PHE A 91 -2.39 7.58 -5.45
N GLY A 92 -1.35 7.31 -6.25
CA GLY A 92 0.01 7.81 -6.03
C GLY A 92 0.53 8.60 -7.22
N TYR A 93 1.42 9.56 -6.97
CA TYR A 93 2.04 10.36 -8.02
C TYR A 93 3.35 10.99 -7.55
N ALA A 94 4.22 11.28 -8.51
CA ALA A 94 5.40 12.11 -8.30
C ALA A 94 5.68 12.94 -9.55
N ILE A 95 6.06 14.22 -9.34
CA ILE A 95 6.49 15.15 -10.41
C ILE A 95 7.91 15.63 -10.11
N HIS A 96 8.75 15.62 -11.13
CA HIS A 96 10.13 16.08 -11.06
C HIS A 96 10.23 17.49 -10.44
N PRO A 97 11.16 17.76 -9.53
CA PRO A 97 11.27 19.05 -8.85
C PRO A 97 11.26 20.27 -9.77
N ALA A 98 11.95 20.20 -10.92
CA ALA A 98 12.01 21.29 -11.90
C ALA A 98 10.63 21.65 -12.50
N HIS A 99 9.64 20.75 -12.44
CA HIS A 99 8.31 20.93 -13.02
C HIS A 99 7.21 21.13 -11.95
N ARG A 100 7.59 21.27 -10.68
CA ARG A 100 6.63 21.52 -9.58
C ARG A 100 6.11 22.95 -9.59
N SER A 101 5.05 23.19 -8.85
CA SER A 101 4.41 24.50 -8.68
C SER A 101 3.87 25.15 -9.96
N GLN A 102 3.76 24.38 -11.06
CA GLN A 102 3.24 24.82 -12.36
C GLN A 102 1.82 24.28 -12.65
N GLY A 103 1.21 23.59 -11.68
CA GLY A 103 -0.12 23.01 -11.82
C GLY A 103 -0.18 21.65 -12.51
N TYR A 104 0.93 21.12 -13.04
CA TYR A 104 0.96 19.84 -13.78
C TYR A 104 0.43 18.65 -12.97
N ALA A 105 0.82 18.56 -11.70
CA ALA A 105 0.31 17.47 -10.84
C ALA A 105 -1.21 17.49 -10.73
N THR A 106 -1.83 18.67 -10.55
CA THR A 106 -3.29 18.80 -10.42
C THR A 106 -3.99 18.51 -11.74
N GLU A 107 -3.45 19.01 -12.86
CA GLU A 107 -3.99 18.79 -14.20
C GLU A 107 -4.00 17.29 -14.55
N ALA A 108 -2.85 16.63 -14.41
CA ALA A 108 -2.71 15.23 -14.69
C ALA A 108 -3.55 14.35 -13.74
N ALA A 109 -3.53 14.65 -12.42
CA ALA A 109 -4.29 13.90 -11.44
C ALA A 109 -5.81 13.99 -11.69
N ARG A 110 -6.31 15.17 -12.11
CA ARG A 110 -7.73 15.32 -12.49
C ARG A 110 -8.11 14.39 -13.64
N ALA A 111 -7.30 14.34 -14.70
CA ALA A 111 -7.55 13.45 -15.84
C ALA A 111 -7.48 11.97 -15.47
N ALA A 112 -6.47 11.57 -14.68
CA ALA A 112 -6.31 10.20 -14.23
C ALA A 112 -7.44 9.75 -13.28
N LEU A 113 -7.85 10.60 -12.33
CA LEU A 113 -8.93 10.33 -11.40
C LEU A 113 -10.29 10.26 -12.13
N ASP A 114 -10.52 11.15 -13.10
CA ASP A 114 -11.72 11.09 -13.93
C ASP A 114 -11.81 9.75 -14.69
N TYR A 115 -10.68 9.30 -15.25
CA TYR A 115 -10.58 7.98 -15.86
C TYR A 115 -10.86 6.86 -14.85
N GLY A 116 -10.32 6.94 -13.63
CA GLY A 116 -10.55 5.95 -12.57
C GLY A 116 -12.02 5.83 -12.19
N PHE A 117 -12.70 6.96 -11.97
CA PHE A 117 -14.10 6.97 -11.58
C PHE A 117 -15.07 6.64 -12.72
N ARG A 118 -14.75 7.01 -13.97
CA ARG A 118 -15.67 6.84 -15.12
C ARG A 118 -15.41 5.61 -15.96
N GLN A 119 -14.15 5.14 -16.04
CA GLN A 119 -13.76 4.06 -16.94
C GLN A 119 -13.33 2.79 -16.20
N LEU A 120 -12.66 2.91 -15.05
CA LEU A 120 -12.26 1.77 -14.21
C LEU A 120 -13.32 1.43 -13.15
N ASP A 121 -14.39 2.21 -13.08
CA ASP A 121 -15.54 1.98 -12.23
C ASP A 121 -15.23 1.98 -10.72
N HIS A 122 -14.22 2.76 -10.31
CA HIS A 122 -13.87 2.90 -8.91
C HIS A 122 -14.99 3.61 -8.13
N ASP A 123 -15.50 3.01 -7.07
CA ASP A 123 -16.52 3.65 -6.21
C ASP A 123 -15.91 4.66 -5.26
N ARG A 124 -14.65 4.45 -4.89
CA ARG A 124 -13.88 5.31 -3.99
C ARG A 124 -12.40 5.24 -4.35
N VAL A 125 -11.68 6.35 -4.13
CA VAL A 125 -10.22 6.44 -4.26
C VAL A 125 -9.66 7.11 -3.02
N GLU A 126 -8.47 6.67 -2.57
CA GLU A 126 -7.77 7.24 -1.44
C GLU A 126 -6.36 7.72 -1.81
N LEU A 127 -5.93 8.79 -1.12
CA LEU A 127 -4.55 9.25 -1.10
C LEU A 127 -4.03 9.17 0.33
N TRP A 128 -2.89 8.51 0.51
CA TRP A 128 -2.20 8.42 1.78
C TRP A 128 -1.04 9.40 1.77
N ILE A 129 -1.15 10.45 2.57
CA ILE A 129 -0.26 11.61 2.49
C ILE A 129 0.46 11.79 3.81
N HIS A 130 1.80 11.75 3.78
CA HIS A 130 2.62 12.12 4.94
C HIS A 130 2.21 13.49 5.49
N GLU A 131 2.10 13.62 6.82
CA GLU A 131 1.62 14.84 7.48
C GLU A 131 2.38 16.11 7.07
N GLY A 132 3.71 15.99 6.85
CA GLY A 132 4.58 17.08 6.42
C GLY A 132 4.46 17.43 4.92
N ASN A 133 3.81 16.60 4.09
CA ASN A 133 3.67 16.85 2.66
C ASN A 133 2.55 17.84 2.35
N THR A 134 2.81 19.12 2.63
CA THR A 134 1.83 20.20 2.42
C THR A 134 1.40 20.33 0.96
N ALA A 135 2.28 20.06 -0.01
CA ALA A 135 1.96 20.16 -1.43
C ALA A 135 0.89 19.12 -1.83
N SER A 136 1.08 17.86 -1.45
CA SER A 136 0.11 16.78 -1.73
C SER A 136 -1.21 16.99 -0.98
N ARG A 137 -1.17 17.53 0.25
CA ARG A 137 -2.39 17.86 1.00
C ARG A 137 -3.21 18.93 0.28
N ARG A 138 -2.56 19.99 -0.22
CA ARG A 138 -3.22 21.06 -1.01
C ARG A 138 -3.80 20.51 -2.31
N LEU A 139 -3.06 19.63 -2.99
CA LEU A 139 -3.55 18.98 -4.21
C LEU A 139 -4.80 18.14 -3.90
N ALA A 140 -4.78 17.27 -2.90
CA ALA A 140 -5.93 16.47 -2.52
C ALA A 140 -7.17 17.35 -2.25
N GLN A 141 -7.00 18.42 -1.46
CA GLN A 141 -8.08 19.37 -1.16
C GLN A 141 -8.60 20.10 -2.41
N SER A 142 -7.71 20.52 -3.32
CA SER A 142 -8.10 21.20 -4.57
C SER A 142 -8.85 20.28 -5.55
N LEU A 143 -8.69 18.97 -5.40
CA LEU A 143 -9.40 17.93 -6.14
C LEU A 143 -10.69 17.46 -5.44
N GLY A 144 -11.06 18.09 -4.31
CA GLY A 144 -12.27 17.74 -3.57
C GLY A 144 -12.16 16.49 -2.70
N PHE A 145 -10.92 16.02 -2.42
CA PHE A 145 -10.71 14.93 -1.47
C PHE A 145 -10.85 15.44 -0.04
N GLU A 146 -11.56 14.71 0.78
CA GLU A 146 -11.78 15.01 2.19
C GLU A 146 -10.88 14.16 3.09
N ARG A 147 -10.40 14.73 4.19
CA ARG A 147 -9.67 13.95 5.19
C ARG A 147 -10.63 12.98 5.87
N ARG A 148 -10.32 11.69 5.79
CA ARG A 148 -11.12 10.59 6.34
C ARG A 148 -10.53 10.01 7.62
N GLY A 149 -9.22 10.16 7.83
CA GLY A 149 -8.54 9.60 8.99
C GLY A 149 -7.05 9.83 8.95
N CYS A 150 -6.34 9.14 9.82
CA CYS A 150 -4.88 9.07 9.83
C CYS A 150 -4.43 7.77 10.51
N PHE A 151 -3.21 7.35 10.21
CA PHE A 151 -2.50 6.27 10.88
C PHE A 151 -1.01 6.60 10.99
N ARG A 152 -0.28 5.89 11.81
CA ARG A 152 1.17 6.07 11.92
C ARG A 152 1.90 4.97 11.17
N GLN A 153 2.93 5.35 10.40
CA GLN A 153 3.83 4.41 9.75
C GLN A 153 5.27 4.91 9.80
N VAL A 154 6.22 4.00 9.64
CA VAL A 154 7.63 4.35 9.52
C VAL A 154 7.97 4.61 8.07
N TYR A 155 8.53 5.79 7.80
CA TYR A 155 9.05 6.13 6.48
C TYR A 155 10.53 5.70 6.39
N PRO A 156 10.93 4.86 5.43
CA PRO A 156 12.27 4.28 5.37
C PRO A 156 13.39 5.33 5.35
N ARG A 157 13.16 6.45 4.69
CA ARG A 157 14.14 7.56 4.58
C ARG A 157 14.34 8.30 5.88
N GLU A 158 13.28 8.48 6.66
CA GLU A 158 13.32 9.21 7.93
C GLU A 158 13.67 8.33 9.12
N ARG A 159 13.48 7.00 9.00
CA ARG A 159 13.60 6.03 10.09
C ARG A 159 12.78 6.39 11.34
N GLN A 160 11.72 7.16 11.15
CA GLN A 160 10.83 7.64 12.21
C GLN A 160 9.37 7.33 11.87
N SER A 161 8.59 7.10 12.93
CA SER A 161 7.14 6.97 12.78
C SER A 161 6.53 8.36 12.59
N ARG A 162 5.79 8.52 11.49
CA ARG A 162 5.06 9.74 11.15
C ARG A 162 3.59 9.47 10.94
N GLU A 163 2.78 10.52 11.13
CA GLU A 163 1.37 10.46 10.80
C GLU A 163 1.19 10.49 9.28
N THR A 164 0.41 9.54 8.78
CA THR A 164 -0.06 9.49 7.40
C THR A 164 -1.54 9.83 7.39
N LEU A 165 -1.89 10.91 6.70
CA LEU A 165 -3.25 11.38 6.57
C LEU A 165 -3.93 10.66 5.42
N VAL A 166 -5.13 10.14 5.65
CA VAL A 166 -5.95 9.50 4.63
C VAL A 166 -6.95 10.51 4.08
N TYR A 167 -6.85 10.79 2.79
CA TYR A 167 -7.81 11.58 2.04
C TYR A 167 -8.61 10.66 1.13
N GLY A 168 -9.92 10.83 1.06
CA GLY A 168 -10.78 9.99 0.23
C GLY A 168 -11.81 10.80 -0.54
N SER A 169 -12.15 10.33 -1.74
CA SER A 169 -13.28 10.82 -2.54
C SER A 169 -14.05 9.64 -3.09
N THR A 170 -15.36 9.75 -3.13
CA THR A 170 -16.24 8.76 -3.76
C THR A 170 -16.58 9.18 -5.19
N ARG A 171 -16.98 8.20 -6.02
CA ARG A 171 -17.51 8.50 -7.38
C ARG A 171 -18.63 9.53 -7.35
N ALA A 172 -19.57 9.40 -6.41
CA ALA A 172 -20.66 10.34 -6.29
C ALA A 172 -20.17 11.77 -6.01
N GLN A 173 -19.22 11.94 -5.07
CA GLN A 173 -18.62 13.25 -4.79
C GLN A 173 -17.87 13.81 -5.99
N TRP A 174 -17.09 12.96 -6.69
CA TRP A 174 -16.34 13.38 -7.88
C TRP A 174 -17.24 13.86 -9.01
N LEU A 175 -18.30 13.11 -9.32
CA LEU A 175 -19.21 13.42 -10.42
C LEU A 175 -20.10 14.65 -10.13
N VAL A 176 -20.45 14.91 -8.87
CA VAL A 176 -21.20 16.11 -8.46
C VAL A 176 -20.32 17.36 -8.53
N GLY A 177 -19.03 17.25 -8.21
CA GLY A 177 -18.07 18.36 -8.30
C GLY A 177 -17.86 18.91 -9.72
N ASP A 178 -18.18 18.11 -10.74
CA ASP A 178 -18.12 18.52 -12.16
C ASP A 178 -19.29 19.45 -12.57
N VAL A 179 -20.37 19.53 -11.75
CA VAL A 179 -21.60 20.28 -12.08
C VAL A 179 -21.64 21.66 -11.45
N THR A 180 -20.88 21.93 -10.40
CA THR A 180 -20.89 23.25 -9.75
C THR A 180 -19.56 23.62 -9.14
N ALA A 181 -18.88 24.55 -9.78
CA ALA A 181 -17.80 25.31 -9.14
C ALA A 181 -18.35 26.31 -8.08
N ASP A 182 -19.63 26.26 -7.77
CA ASP A 182 -20.30 27.26 -6.93
C ASP A 182 -21.40 26.64 -6.06
N SER A 183 -21.02 25.75 -5.15
CA SER A 183 -21.83 25.52 -3.93
C SER A 183 -20.97 24.79 -2.88
N ARG A 184 -20.61 25.53 -1.85
CA ARG A 184 -20.19 24.97 -0.56
C ARG A 184 -21.37 24.21 0.04
N ALA A 185 -21.52 22.94 -0.32
CA ALA A 185 -22.39 22.05 0.40
C ALA A 185 -21.77 21.82 1.79
N THR A 186 -22.45 22.25 2.82
CA THR A 186 -22.21 21.87 4.21
C THR A 186 -22.39 20.36 4.30
N VAL A 187 -21.28 19.65 4.42
CA VAL A 187 -21.28 18.21 4.66
C VAL A 187 -21.83 17.99 6.06
N GLY A 188 -22.96 17.28 6.15
CA GLY A 188 -23.41 16.73 7.41
C GLY A 188 -22.33 15.80 7.97
N GLU A 189 -21.93 16.05 9.21
CA GLU A 189 -20.99 15.24 9.95
C GLU A 189 -21.56 13.83 10.19
N ASP A 190 -21.28 12.89 9.28
CA ASP A 190 -21.28 11.48 9.68
C ASP A 190 -19.90 11.19 10.30
N SER A 191 -19.79 11.59 11.57
CA SER A 191 -18.55 11.55 12.36
C SER A 191 -18.20 10.14 12.88
N ARG A 192 -18.76 9.07 12.29
CA ARG A 192 -18.42 7.70 12.72
C ARG A 192 -17.05 7.33 12.20
N PRO A 193 -16.15 6.83 13.09
CA PRO A 193 -14.86 6.31 12.65
C PRO A 193 -15.06 5.19 11.63
N GLN A 194 -14.32 5.25 10.52
CA GLN A 194 -14.30 4.16 9.54
C GLN A 194 -13.13 3.23 9.88
N PHE A 195 -13.42 1.92 9.96
CA PHE A 195 -12.39 0.90 10.17
C PHE A 195 -11.75 0.55 8.82
N TYR A 196 -10.43 0.68 8.70
CA TYR A 196 -9.67 0.36 7.50
C TYR A 196 -9.07 -1.05 7.51
N GLY A 197 -9.05 -1.70 8.66
CA GLY A 197 -8.47 -3.02 8.84
C GLY A 197 -8.15 -3.30 10.29
N VAL A 198 -7.60 -4.47 10.52
CA VAL A 198 -7.04 -4.90 11.80
C VAL A 198 -5.61 -5.34 11.56
N GLU A 199 -4.68 -4.77 12.32
CA GLU A 199 -3.30 -5.25 12.40
C GLU A 199 -3.08 -5.80 13.82
N PRO A 200 -3.10 -7.11 14.01
CA PRO A 200 -2.86 -7.70 15.32
C PRO A 200 -1.43 -7.42 15.79
N ILE A 201 -1.27 -7.09 17.06
CA ILE A 201 0.04 -6.92 17.70
C ILE A 201 0.29 -8.15 18.58
N LEU A 202 1.37 -8.87 18.30
CA LEU A 202 1.79 -10.04 19.07
C LEU A 202 2.93 -9.64 20.00
N GLU A 203 2.73 -9.79 21.30
CA GLU A 203 3.80 -9.60 22.28
C GLU A 203 4.70 -10.84 22.35
N VAL A 204 5.95 -10.71 21.93
CA VAL A 204 6.91 -11.81 21.83
C VAL A 204 8.08 -11.61 22.79
N ALA A 205 8.66 -12.71 23.23
CA ALA A 205 9.78 -12.69 24.17
C ALA A 205 11.06 -12.10 23.57
N ASP A 206 11.26 -12.29 22.25
CA ASP A 206 12.42 -11.79 21.49
C ASP A 206 11.95 -11.47 20.07
N VAL A 207 11.89 -10.18 19.75
CA VAL A 207 11.39 -9.69 18.45
C VAL A 207 12.30 -10.15 17.31
N ALA A 208 13.62 -10.17 17.48
CA ALA A 208 14.54 -10.59 16.43
C ALA A 208 14.38 -12.08 16.10
N ALA A 209 14.27 -12.93 17.13
CA ALA A 209 14.05 -14.36 16.97
C ALA A 209 12.65 -14.67 16.41
N ALA A 210 11.64 -13.87 16.73
CA ALA A 210 10.31 -13.99 16.14
C ALA A 210 10.35 -13.59 14.65
N ILE A 211 11.00 -12.50 14.27
CA ILE A 211 11.20 -12.11 12.86
C ILE A 211 11.80 -13.29 12.07
N ASP A 212 12.84 -13.94 12.58
CA ASP A 212 13.47 -15.06 11.88
C ASP A 212 12.52 -16.24 11.67
N PHE A 213 11.66 -16.52 12.64
CA PHE A 213 10.64 -17.57 12.51
C PHE A 213 9.58 -17.18 11.47
N TYR A 214 8.97 -15.98 11.58
CA TYR A 214 7.93 -15.55 10.67
C TYR A 214 8.43 -15.40 9.24
N ARG A 215 9.62 -14.82 9.05
CA ARG A 215 10.24 -14.67 7.73
C ARG A 215 10.72 -16.00 7.15
N GLY A 216 11.50 -16.75 7.93
CA GLY A 216 12.19 -17.95 7.44
C GLY A 216 11.27 -19.15 7.27
N GLN A 217 10.36 -19.38 8.21
CA GLN A 217 9.48 -20.54 8.20
C GLN A 217 8.10 -20.26 7.62
N LEU A 218 7.49 -19.13 7.96
CA LEU A 218 6.13 -18.83 7.54
C LEU A 218 6.06 -18.00 6.25
N GLY A 219 7.17 -17.45 5.76
CA GLY A 219 7.23 -16.72 4.50
C GLY A 219 6.74 -15.26 4.57
N PHE A 220 6.73 -14.67 5.76
CA PHE A 220 6.44 -13.24 5.91
C PHE A 220 7.59 -12.37 5.39
N THR A 221 7.26 -11.21 4.89
CA THR A 221 8.20 -10.14 4.58
C THR A 221 8.25 -9.15 5.75
N VAL A 222 9.45 -8.69 6.11
CA VAL A 222 9.62 -7.65 7.13
C VAL A 222 9.41 -6.30 6.48
N GLU A 223 8.40 -5.56 6.94
CA GLU A 223 8.11 -4.20 6.43
C GLU A 223 8.97 -3.16 7.14
N TYR A 224 9.12 -3.28 8.45
CA TYR A 224 9.95 -2.40 9.25
C TYR A 224 10.42 -3.07 10.53
N VAL A 225 11.50 -2.54 11.11
CA VAL A 225 11.97 -2.85 12.45
C VAL A 225 12.22 -1.55 13.20
N PHE A 226 12.03 -1.59 14.53
CA PHE A 226 12.23 -0.43 15.39
C PHE A 226 12.93 -0.84 16.69
N GLY A 227 13.83 0.06 17.17
CA GLY A 227 14.59 -0.10 18.41
C GLY A 227 15.98 -0.70 18.22
N ASP A 228 16.87 -0.40 19.15
CA ASP A 228 18.19 -1.02 19.28
C ASP A 228 18.45 -1.27 20.77
N PRO A 229 18.28 -2.50 21.25
CA PRO A 229 17.89 -3.72 20.51
C PRO A 229 16.46 -3.62 19.90
N ILE A 230 16.20 -4.43 18.88
CA ILE A 230 14.90 -4.44 18.17
C ILE A 230 13.78 -4.73 19.16
N SER A 231 12.81 -3.80 19.27
CA SER A 231 11.66 -3.89 20.17
C SER A 231 10.31 -4.01 19.46
N HIS A 232 10.25 -3.67 18.17
CA HIS A 232 9.04 -3.74 17.35
C HIS A 232 9.39 -4.12 15.92
N ALA A 233 8.46 -4.81 15.24
CA ALA A 233 8.54 -5.07 13.81
C ALA A 233 7.16 -5.13 13.18
N GLY A 234 7.04 -4.69 11.92
CA GLY A 234 5.89 -4.94 11.07
C GLY A 234 6.20 -6.04 10.09
N LEU A 235 5.27 -6.97 9.96
CA LEU A 235 5.37 -8.12 9.07
C LEU A 235 4.20 -8.14 8.11
N PHE A 236 4.47 -8.54 6.88
CA PHE A 236 3.50 -8.69 5.82
C PHE A 236 3.60 -10.09 5.19
N TRP A 237 2.46 -10.75 4.97
CA TRP A 237 2.38 -12.02 4.26
C TRP A 237 1.43 -11.91 3.08
N GLY A 238 1.92 -12.24 1.90
CA GLY A 238 1.22 -12.11 0.64
C GLY A 238 2.04 -11.33 -0.40
N GLU A 239 1.47 -11.15 -1.57
CA GLU A 239 2.03 -10.24 -2.57
C GLU A 239 1.56 -8.80 -2.26
N TRP A 240 2.45 -7.82 -2.40
CA TRP A 240 2.13 -6.40 -2.20
C TRP A 240 0.93 -5.91 -3.04
N SER A 241 0.56 -6.69 -4.04
CA SER A 241 -0.52 -6.44 -4.98
C SER A 241 -1.89 -6.97 -4.56
N THR A 242 -1.94 -7.78 -3.51
CA THR A 242 -3.17 -8.44 -3.07
C THR A 242 -3.49 -8.08 -1.63
N GLN A 243 -4.66 -8.46 -1.16
CA GLN A 243 -5.03 -8.37 0.25
C GLN A 243 -4.10 -9.28 1.06
N GLY A 244 -2.99 -8.72 1.54
CA GLY A 244 -2.05 -9.44 2.40
C GLY A 244 -2.41 -9.30 3.87
N LEU A 245 -1.91 -10.22 4.67
CA LEU A 245 -1.99 -10.17 6.12
C LEU A 245 -0.87 -9.28 6.64
N ARG A 246 -1.22 -8.29 7.46
CA ARG A 246 -0.27 -7.53 8.27
C ARG A 246 -0.40 -7.91 9.73
N LEU A 247 0.73 -8.03 10.40
CA LEU A 247 0.80 -8.15 11.84
C LEU A 247 2.03 -7.40 12.37
N GLN A 248 1.99 -7.03 13.63
CA GLN A 248 3.09 -6.39 14.31
C GLN A 248 3.64 -7.29 15.40
N LEU A 249 4.96 -7.26 15.60
CA LEU A 249 5.63 -7.87 16.73
C LEU A 249 6.05 -6.77 17.70
N SER A 250 5.80 -6.96 18.97
CA SER A 250 6.21 -6.04 20.04
C SER A 250 6.96 -6.81 21.13
N GLN A 251 8.03 -6.23 21.65
CA GLN A 251 8.76 -6.82 22.78
C GLN A 251 7.84 -6.94 24.00
N ARG A 252 7.69 -8.14 24.51
CA ARG A 252 6.91 -8.38 25.72
C ARG A 252 7.52 -7.66 26.91
N SER A 253 6.69 -6.99 27.69
CA SER A 253 7.13 -6.41 28.96
C SER A 253 7.44 -7.49 29.99
N SER A 254 8.38 -7.23 30.90
CA SER A 254 8.74 -8.18 31.96
C SER A 254 7.60 -8.51 32.94
N THR A 255 6.50 -7.76 32.89
CA THR A 255 5.31 -7.94 33.73
C THR A 255 4.18 -8.69 33.04
N SER A 256 4.29 -8.96 31.72
CA SER A 256 3.27 -9.72 30.97
C SER A 256 3.41 -11.22 31.22
N SER A 257 2.28 -11.88 31.48
CA SER A 257 2.17 -13.36 31.50
C SER A 257 2.42 -13.93 30.10
N SER A 258 2.65 -15.27 30.01
CA SER A 258 2.84 -15.95 28.72
C SER A 258 1.74 -15.59 27.72
N ALA A 259 2.14 -15.39 26.47
CA ALA A 259 1.22 -15.08 25.38
C ALA A 259 0.18 -16.21 25.21
N SER A 260 -1.07 -15.84 25.14
CA SER A 260 -2.15 -16.77 24.78
C SER A 260 -3.10 -16.06 23.81
N GLY A 261 -3.28 -16.65 22.65
CA GLY A 261 -4.19 -16.09 21.62
C GLY A 261 -4.14 -16.91 20.35
N ALA A 262 -5.18 -16.76 19.54
CA ALA A 262 -5.24 -17.36 18.22
C ALA A 262 -5.57 -16.30 17.18
N LEU A 263 -4.90 -16.38 16.03
CA LEU A 263 -5.21 -15.60 14.84
C LEU A 263 -5.83 -16.54 13.81
N TYR A 264 -6.96 -16.15 13.24
CA TYR A 264 -7.55 -16.85 12.11
C TYR A 264 -7.18 -16.14 10.81
N LEU A 265 -6.40 -16.83 9.97
CA LEU A 265 -5.85 -16.33 8.73
C LEU A 265 -6.63 -16.96 7.57
N ILE A 266 -7.30 -16.13 6.77
CA ILE A 266 -8.06 -16.63 5.62
C ILE A 266 -7.10 -16.75 4.43
N VAL A 267 -6.94 -17.96 3.93
CA VAL A 267 -6.13 -18.29 2.76
C VAL A 267 -7.08 -18.75 1.65
N ALA A 268 -7.00 -18.18 0.46
CA ALA A 268 -7.77 -18.64 -0.69
C ALA A 268 -7.16 -18.10 -2.00
N PRO A 269 -7.00 -18.92 -3.04
CA PRO A 269 -6.91 -20.40 -3.00
C PRO A 269 -5.47 -20.84 -2.66
N GLY A 270 -5.27 -22.08 -2.23
CA GLY A 270 -3.94 -22.68 -2.11
C GLY A 270 -3.57 -23.22 -0.74
N LEU A 271 -4.54 -23.47 0.13
CA LEU A 271 -4.29 -23.97 1.48
C LEU A 271 -3.51 -25.31 1.49
N ASP A 272 -3.81 -26.23 0.57
CA ASP A 272 -3.08 -27.52 0.44
C ASP A 272 -1.61 -27.30 0.09
N THR A 273 -1.34 -26.35 -0.82
CA THR A 273 0.01 -26.01 -1.24
C THR A 273 0.80 -25.42 -0.08
N LEU A 274 0.19 -24.50 0.67
CA LEU A 274 0.78 -23.87 1.86
C LEU A 274 1.06 -24.91 2.95
N TYR A 275 0.11 -25.81 3.21
CA TYR A 275 0.27 -26.89 4.19
C TYR A 275 1.46 -27.81 3.82
N ALA A 276 1.53 -28.24 2.54
CA ALA A 276 2.63 -29.06 2.05
C ALA A 276 3.98 -28.32 2.12
N GLU A 277 4.00 -27.02 1.87
CA GLU A 277 5.20 -26.19 2.04
C GLU A 277 5.66 -26.17 3.49
N TYR A 278 4.74 -25.94 4.43
CA TYR A 278 5.07 -25.88 5.86
C TYR A 278 5.54 -27.23 6.39
N GLN A 279 4.96 -28.34 5.91
CA GLN A 279 5.49 -29.67 6.24
C GLN A 279 6.93 -29.86 5.74
N ARG A 280 7.26 -29.47 4.52
CA ARG A 280 8.64 -29.56 3.99
C ARG A 280 9.63 -28.69 4.75
N LYS A 281 9.20 -27.56 5.27
CA LYS A 281 10.00 -26.64 6.09
C LYS A 281 10.08 -27.05 7.57
N ASN A 282 9.43 -28.15 7.97
CA ASN A 282 9.31 -28.58 9.36
C ASN A 282 8.71 -27.48 10.28
N VAL A 283 7.74 -26.72 9.78
CA VAL A 283 7.00 -25.76 10.59
C VAL A 283 6.23 -26.50 11.67
N PRO A 284 6.18 -26.01 12.92
CA PRO A 284 5.45 -26.68 14.02
C PRO A 284 3.93 -26.70 13.79
N ILE A 285 3.44 -27.72 13.09
CA ILE A 285 2.00 -27.93 12.88
C ILE A 285 1.36 -28.34 14.19
N ALA A 286 0.46 -27.52 14.71
CA ALA A 286 -0.29 -27.80 15.96
C ALA A 286 -1.54 -28.64 15.70
N GLU A 287 -2.24 -28.38 14.58
CA GLU A 287 -3.42 -29.12 14.15
C GLU A 287 -3.26 -29.40 12.65
N ALA A 288 -3.41 -30.67 12.26
CA ALA A 288 -3.27 -31.09 10.86
C ALA A 288 -4.41 -30.53 10.00
N LEU A 289 -4.16 -30.40 8.68
CA LEU A 289 -5.16 -29.95 7.73
C LEU A 289 -6.37 -30.89 7.73
N ALA A 290 -7.54 -30.37 8.04
CA ALA A 290 -8.80 -31.10 8.09
C ALA A 290 -9.98 -30.22 7.68
N THR A 291 -11.04 -30.88 7.19
CA THR A 291 -12.34 -30.24 6.99
C THR A 291 -13.10 -30.21 8.31
N GLN A 292 -13.53 -29.04 8.71
CA GLN A 292 -14.20 -28.79 9.97
C GLN A 292 -15.74 -28.87 9.83
N PRO A 293 -16.47 -29.21 10.89
CA PRO A 293 -17.95 -29.30 10.84
C PRO A 293 -18.65 -28.00 10.44
N TRP A 294 -17.97 -26.84 10.59
CA TRP A 294 -18.49 -25.52 10.23
C TRP A 294 -18.23 -25.11 8.79
N GLY A 295 -17.84 -26.06 7.90
CA GLY A 295 -17.71 -25.82 6.48
C GLY A 295 -16.42 -25.06 6.07
N ARG A 296 -15.31 -25.32 6.76
CA ARG A 296 -14.00 -24.79 6.40
C ARG A 296 -12.94 -25.88 6.41
N ARG A 297 -11.96 -25.78 5.53
CA ARG A 297 -10.72 -26.55 5.63
C ARG A 297 -9.69 -25.68 6.34
N GLU A 298 -9.01 -26.23 7.34
CA GLU A 298 -8.05 -25.47 8.13
C GLU A 298 -6.97 -26.34 8.75
N PHE A 299 -5.81 -25.73 9.03
CA PHE A 299 -4.74 -26.27 9.87
C PHE A 299 -4.19 -25.16 10.77
N SER A 300 -3.44 -25.54 11.81
CA SER A 300 -2.87 -24.56 12.73
C SER A 300 -1.37 -24.76 12.92
N VAL A 301 -0.68 -23.66 13.10
CA VAL A 301 0.74 -23.57 13.45
C VAL A 301 0.86 -22.90 14.79
N ARG A 302 1.78 -23.38 15.65
CA ARG A 302 2.14 -22.70 16.89
C ARG A 302 3.45 -21.98 16.71
N ASP A 303 3.46 -20.68 16.96
CA ASP A 303 4.71 -19.92 16.91
C ASP A 303 5.57 -20.16 18.17
N ARG A 304 6.73 -19.51 18.21
CA ARG A 304 7.72 -19.66 19.29
C ARG A 304 7.21 -19.14 20.64
N ASP A 305 6.32 -18.17 20.62
CA ASP A 305 5.77 -17.52 21.81
C ASP A 305 4.47 -18.14 22.29
N GLY A 306 3.92 -19.10 21.55
CA GLY A 306 2.72 -19.87 21.91
C GLY A 306 1.44 -19.42 21.21
N TYR A 307 1.49 -18.42 20.35
CA TYR A 307 0.33 -18.01 19.55
C TYR A 307 -0.08 -19.11 18.57
N LEU A 308 -1.37 -19.32 18.44
CA LEU A 308 -1.93 -20.25 17.46
C LEU A 308 -2.33 -19.49 16.19
N LEU A 309 -1.65 -19.79 15.10
CA LEU A 309 -1.95 -19.25 13.78
C LEU A 309 -2.78 -20.28 13.02
N ARG A 310 -4.06 -20.02 12.83
CA ARG A 310 -4.98 -20.92 12.12
C ARG A 310 -5.18 -20.43 10.70
N PHE A 311 -4.78 -21.24 9.74
CA PHE A 311 -4.93 -21.01 8.30
C PHE A 311 -6.16 -21.75 7.80
N GLY A 312 -7.08 -21.05 7.15
CA GLY A 312 -8.32 -21.65 6.69
C GLY A 312 -8.84 -21.07 5.38
N GLU A 313 -9.54 -21.91 4.62
CA GLU A 313 -10.27 -21.53 3.43
C GLU A 313 -11.73 -21.95 3.52
N PRO A 314 -12.68 -21.20 2.95
CA PRO A 314 -14.06 -21.65 2.79
C PRO A 314 -14.12 -22.83 1.80
N ILE A 315 -15.04 -23.77 2.04
CA ILE A 315 -15.32 -24.89 1.12
C ILE A 315 -16.34 -24.45 0.09
#